data_882c747ce882a4c57a0bb8089ecc3278
#
_entry.id   882c747ce882a4c57a0bb8089ecc3278
#
_cell.length_a   1.000
_cell.length_b   1.000
_cell.length_c   1.000
_cell.angle_alpha   90.00
_cell.angle_beta   90.00
_cell.angle_gamma   90.00
#
_symmetry.space_group_name_H-M   'P 1'
#
loop_
_entity.id
_entity.type
_entity.pdbx_description
1 polymer ?
#
loop_
_entity_poly.entity_id
_entity_poly.type
_entity_poly.pdbx_seq_one_letter_code
_entity_poly.pdbx_strand_id
1 'polypeptide(L)'
;MEVGGIQALRRWRAEQSGRVGLVPTMGALHSGHQALMTRARAESDLVVASIFVNPLQFGADEDFVQYPRPIEEDLKKCEEAGVDFVFAPALAEMYPSAPEVRVVAGRMGAVFEGAARPGHFDGVLTVVAKLFTLIDPDVTVFGLKDIQQYVLVKRMIADLNFDIELIGLPVVRDADGLAMSSRNTYLAPEDRARALAIPRALNAAAEVAERGRGTAGSGAGAGAGGAGAAAGSGGAGADLPAAVEAAALAELEPAAERGELEIVYCNLVEAATLRPCPPGFTGPALLLVSATVGGTHLIDNLPLEF
;
A
#
# COMPACT_ATOMS: atom_id res chain seq x y z
N MET A 1 10.49 -6.24 25.89
CA MET A 1 10.12 -5.10 25.00
C MET A 1 10.18 -3.79 25.77
N GLU A 2 10.86 -2.78 25.22
CA GLU A 2 10.88 -1.43 25.79
C GLU A 2 9.90 -0.51 25.05
N VAL A 3 9.47 0.57 25.71
CA VAL A 3 8.54 1.56 25.14
C VAL A 3 9.03 2.96 25.47
N GLY A 4 9.03 3.85 24.49
CA GLY A 4 9.44 5.23 24.77
C GLY A 4 9.43 6.18 23.59
N GLY A 5 9.73 7.44 23.87
CA GLY A 5 9.91 8.52 22.90
C GLY A 5 11.36 8.62 22.42
N ILE A 6 11.72 9.78 21.82
CA ILE A 6 13.00 10.01 21.13
C ILE A 6 14.22 9.74 22.02
N GLN A 7 14.21 10.21 23.27
CA GLN A 7 15.36 10.04 24.15
C GLN A 7 15.55 8.58 24.61
N ALA A 8 14.46 7.86 24.87
CA ALA A 8 14.51 6.44 25.21
C ALA A 8 15.01 5.61 24.01
N LEU A 9 14.49 5.89 22.82
CA LEU A 9 14.93 5.25 21.57
C LEU A 9 16.43 5.43 21.34
N ARG A 10 16.95 6.66 21.49
CA ARG A 10 18.37 6.93 21.30
C ARG A 10 19.27 6.19 22.28
N ARG A 11 18.87 6.09 23.57
CA ARG A 11 19.61 5.30 24.55
C ARG A 11 19.60 3.84 24.20
N TRP A 12 18.40 3.30 23.97
CA TRP A 12 18.23 1.91 23.58
C TRP A 12 19.06 1.58 22.32
N ARG A 13 18.97 2.39 21.28
CA ARG A 13 19.70 2.16 20.00
C ARG A 13 21.21 2.16 20.17
N ALA A 14 21.74 3.02 21.06
CA ALA A 14 23.18 3.11 21.34
C ALA A 14 23.74 1.87 22.05
N GLU A 15 22.88 1.10 22.73
CA GLU A 15 23.26 -0.12 23.45
C GLU A 15 23.06 -1.39 22.61
N GLN A 16 22.43 -1.26 21.44
CA GLN A 16 22.13 -2.40 20.58
C GLN A 16 23.16 -2.55 19.47
N SER A 17 23.40 -3.82 19.12
CA SER A 17 24.16 -4.23 17.94
C SER A 17 23.33 -5.26 17.14
N GLY A 18 23.57 -5.35 15.86
CA GLY A 18 22.83 -6.25 14.95
C GLY A 18 21.87 -5.50 14.03
N ARG A 19 21.27 -6.23 13.12
CA ARG A 19 20.38 -5.73 12.08
C ARG A 19 19.04 -5.29 12.67
N VAL A 20 18.63 -4.06 12.40
CA VAL A 20 17.40 -3.46 12.94
C VAL A 20 16.32 -3.42 11.87
N GLY A 21 15.18 -4.02 12.17
CA GLY A 21 13.95 -3.95 11.38
C GLY A 21 12.98 -2.91 11.93
N LEU A 22 12.42 -2.10 11.04
CA LEU A 22 11.40 -1.11 11.39
C LEU A 22 10.05 -1.44 10.77
N VAL A 23 9.00 -1.36 11.59
CA VAL A 23 7.59 -1.40 11.15
C VAL A 23 6.90 -0.10 11.52
N PRO A 24 6.74 0.84 10.58
CA PRO A 24 6.01 2.09 10.84
C PRO A 24 4.51 1.83 10.94
N THR A 25 3.88 2.29 12.03
CA THR A 25 2.42 2.23 12.21
C THR A 25 1.88 3.49 12.88
N MET A 26 0.57 3.66 12.79
CA MET A 26 -0.15 4.70 13.53
C MET A 26 -0.85 4.16 14.80
N GLY A 27 -0.68 2.87 15.13
CA GLY A 27 -1.46 2.20 16.17
C GLY A 27 -2.78 1.64 15.63
N ALA A 28 -3.71 1.31 16.54
CA ALA A 28 -4.92 0.53 16.25
C ALA A 28 -4.57 -0.77 15.50
N LEU A 29 -3.60 -1.49 16.06
CA LEU A 29 -2.97 -2.64 15.43
C LEU A 29 -3.97 -3.79 15.24
N HIS A 30 -3.85 -4.49 14.12
CA HIS A 30 -4.61 -5.69 13.78
C HIS A 30 -3.64 -6.79 13.28
N SER A 31 -4.15 -7.97 12.96
CA SER A 31 -3.32 -9.10 12.51
C SER A 31 -2.45 -8.79 11.27
N GLY A 32 -2.89 -7.88 10.39
CA GLY A 32 -2.06 -7.39 9.29
C GLY A 32 -0.78 -6.69 9.79
N HIS A 33 -0.88 -5.86 10.83
CA HIS A 33 0.31 -5.24 11.44
C HIS A 33 1.19 -6.27 12.16
N GLN A 34 0.59 -7.25 12.85
CA GLN A 34 1.37 -8.34 13.47
C GLN A 34 2.13 -9.15 12.42
N ALA A 35 1.56 -9.38 11.24
CA ALA A 35 2.24 -10.04 10.14
C ALA A 35 3.46 -9.23 9.63
N LEU A 36 3.36 -7.88 9.58
CA LEU A 36 4.52 -7.01 9.27
C LEU A 36 5.63 -7.16 10.31
N MET A 37 5.30 -7.15 11.61
CA MET A 37 6.26 -7.30 12.70
C MET A 37 6.91 -8.70 12.69
N THR A 38 6.13 -9.74 12.45
CA THR A 38 6.63 -11.11 12.30
C THR A 38 7.59 -11.21 11.10
N ARG A 39 7.28 -10.55 10.00
CA ARG A 39 8.19 -10.49 8.85
C ARG A 39 9.46 -9.72 9.19
N ALA A 40 9.36 -8.56 9.86
CA ALA A 40 10.53 -7.82 10.31
C ALA A 40 11.42 -8.66 11.24
N ARG A 41 10.82 -9.43 12.15
CA ARG A 41 11.55 -10.36 13.03
C ARG A 41 12.31 -11.44 12.28
N ALA A 42 11.78 -11.93 11.15
CA ALA A 42 12.45 -12.92 10.32
C ALA A 42 13.64 -12.35 9.53
N GLU A 43 13.68 -11.04 9.31
CA GLU A 43 14.68 -10.36 8.48
C GLU A 43 15.71 -9.54 9.30
N SER A 44 15.55 -9.48 10.63
CA SER A 44 16.39 -8.66 11.51
C SER A 44 16.60 -9.26 12.89
N ASP A 45 17.70 -8.86 13.55
CA ASP A 45 18.02 -9.27 14.91
C ASP A 45 17.18 -8.53 15.95
N LEU A 46 16.80 -7.30 15.64
CA LEU A 46 16.03 -6.40 16.49
C LEU A 46 14.87 -5.79 15.72
N VAL A 47 13.70 -5.69 16.33
CA VAL A 47 12.50 -5.11 15.73
C VAL A 47 12.04 -3.88 16.50
N VAL A 48 11.91 -2.77 15.79
CA VAL A 48 11.30 -1.53 16.27
C VAL A 48 9.94 -1.36 15.57
N ALA A 49 8.89 -1.19 16.34
CA ALA A 49 7.59 -0.76 15.81
C ALA A 49 7.34 0.70 16.22
N SER A 50 6.91 1.55 15.31
CA SER A 50 6.40 2.86 15.70
C SER A 50 4.89 2.84 15.90
N ILE A 51 4.41 3.54 16.94
CA ILE A 51 3.00 3.83 17.17
C ILE A 51 2.86 5.35 17.27
N PHE A 52 2.57 6.00 16.14
CA PHE A 52 2.47 7.45 16.09
C PHE A 52 1.43 7.91 15.07
N VAL A 53 0.31 8.48 15.55
CA VAL A 53 -0.71 9.09 14.70
C VAL A 53 -0.16 10.43 14.20
N ASN A 54 0.27 10.44 12.94
CA ASN A 54 0.97 11.58 12.35
C ASN A 54 -0.01 12.64 11.83
N PRO A 55 -0.08 13.85 12.42
CA PRO A 55 -1.03 14.87 11.98
C PRO A 55 -0.77 15.40 10.57
N LEU A 56 0.48 15.29 10.07
CA LEU A 56 0.84 15.85 8.76
C LEU A 56 0.20 15.10 7.58
N GLN A 57 -0.28 13.88 7.80
CA GLN A 57 -0.89 13.07 6.74
C GLN A 57 -2.42 13.08 6.76
N PHE A 58 -3.02 13.90 7.64
CA PHE A 58 -4.47 14.08 7.70
C PHE A 58 -4.87 15.44 7.15
N GLY A 59 -5.88 15.44 6.29
CA GLY A 59 -6.55 16.66 5.86
C GLY A 59 -7.39 17.30 6.98
N ALA A 60 -7.86 18.51 6.75
CA ALA A 60 -8.65 19.26 7.75
C ALA A 60 -9.96 18.54 8.14
N ASP A 61 -10.54 17.81 7.19
CA ASP A 61 -11.84 17.12 7.35
C ASP A 61 -11.67 15.61 7.60
N GLU A 62 -10.45 15.13 7.84
CA GLU A 62 -10.17 13.72 8.09
C GLU A 62 -10.22 13.36 9.59
N ASP A 63 -10.24 12.07 9.88
CA ASP A 63 -10.51 11.46 11.19
C ASP A 63 -9.34 11.53 12.20
N PHE A 64 -8.43 12.51 12.10
CA PHE A 64 -7.26 12.62 12.98
C PHE A 64 -7.61 12.60 14.47
N VAL A 65 -8.64 13.37 14.86
CA VAL A 65 -9.07 13.47 16.28
C VAL A 65 -9.73 12.17 16.73
N GLN A 66 -10.49 11.53 15.83
CA GLN A 66 -11.25 10.30 16.10
C GLN A 66 -10.41 9.03 15.90
N TYR A 67 -9.21 9.14 15.32
CA TYR A 67 -8.37 7.97 15.04
C TYR A 67 -8.11 7.18 16.33
N PRO A 68 -8.37 5.86 16.35
CA PRO A 68 -8.26 5.04 17.56
C PRO A 68 -6.84 5.02 18.13
N ARG A 69 -6.71 5.08 19.46
CA ARG A 69 -5.42 5.04 20.16
C ARG A 69 -5.44 4.02 21.32
N PRO A 70 -5.70 2.73 21.06
CA PRO A 70 -5.77 1.69 22.11
C PRO A 70 -4.36 1.21 22.50
N ILE A 71 -3.57 2.09 23.09
CA ILE A 71 -2.12 1.86 23.31
C ILE A 71 -1.82 0.57 24.07
N GLU A 72 -2.61 0.23 25.09
CA GLU A 72 -2.38 -0.99 25.89
C GLU A 72 -2.58 -2.27 25.06
N GLU A 73 -3.60 -2.29 24.19
CA GLU A 73 -3.86 -3.41 23.28
C GLU A 73 -2.77 -3.49 22.20
N ASP A 74 -2.33 -2.33 21.69
CA ASP A 74 -1.27 -2.25 20.68
C ASP A 74 0.06 -2.76 21.24
N LEU A 75 0.42 -2.38 22.48
CA LEU A 75 1.63 -2.87 23.15
C LEU A 75 1.62 -4.37 23.32
N LYS A 76 0.48 -4.95 23.69
CA LYS A 76 0.33 -6.41 23.81
C LYS A 76 0.56 -7.11 22.47
N LYS A 77 -0.01 -6.58 21.39
CA LYS A 77 0.19 -7.12 20.03
C LYS A 77 1.65 -7.01 19.56
N CYS A 78 2.34 -5.92 19.94
CA CYS A 78 3.77 -5.77 19.67
C CYS A 78 4.60 -6.81 20.43
N GLU A 79 4.30 -7.05 21.71
CA GLU A 79 4.99 -8.05 22.52
C GLU A 79 4.78 -9.47 21.97
N GLU A 80 3.55 -9.82 21.62
CA GLU A 80 3.19 -11.10 20.99
C GLU A 80 3.92 -11.33 19.65
N ALA A 81 4.14 -10.26 18.90
CA ALA A 81 4.87 -10.30 17.62
C ALA A 81 6.40 -10.24 17.75
N GLY A 82 6.93 -10.18 18.98
CA GLY A 82 8.37 -10.20 19.27
C GLY A 82 9.07 -8.87 18.97
N VAL A 83 8.39 -7.73 19.12
CA VAL A 83 8.99 -6.40 19.02
C VAL A 83 9.90 -6.14 20.21
N ASP A 84 11.10 -5.60 19.97
CA ASP A 84 12.09 -5.28 21.02
C ASP A 84 11.88 -3.87 21.58
N PHE A 85 11.55 -2.90 20.71
CA PHE A 85 11.28 -1.52 21.11
C PHE A 85 10.03 -0.97 20.42
N VAL A 86 9.11 -0.39 21.19
CA VAL A 86 7.98 0.38 20.67
C VAL A 86 8.28 1.86 20.77
N PHE A 87 8.43 2.50 19.62
CA PHE A 87 8.61 3.94 19.52
C PHE A 87 7.23 4.63 19.51
N ALA A 88 6.83 5.13 20.68
CA ALA A 88 5.55 5.81 20.89
C ALA A 88 5.76 7.24 21.42
N PRO A 89 6.29 8.15 20.58
CA PRO A 89 6.61 9.51 21.00
C PRO A 89 5.36 10.36 21.19
N ALA A 90 5.44 11.36 22.07
CA ALA A 90 4.44 12.41 22.14
C ALA A 90 4.51 13.30 20.88
N LEU A 91 3.36 13.92 20.53
CA LEU A 91 3.30 14.83 19.38
C LEU A 91 4.33 15.97 19.46
N ALA A 92 4.50 16.55 20.65
CA ALA A 92 5.46 17.62 20.88
C ALA A 92 6.94 17.18 20.79
N GLU A 93 7.23 15.86 20.94
CA GLU A 93 8.56 15.33 20.67
C GLU A 93 8.84 15.20 19.18
N MET A 94 7.82 14.72 18.42
CA MET A 94 7.94 14.57 16.97
C MET A 94 7.92 15.94 16.27
N TYR A 95 7.06 16.83 16.70
CA TYR A 95 6.88 18.16 16.10
C TYR A 95 6.76 19.21 17.21
N PRO A 96 7.90 19.69 17.76
CA PRO A 96 7.91 20.76 18.77
C PRO A 96 7.40 22.11 18.24
N SER A 97 7.42 22.27 16.91
CA SER A 97 6.79 23.35 16.15
C SER A 97 6.29 22.78 14.81
N ALA A 98 5.49 23.54 14.09
CA ALA A 98 5.11 23.17 12.72
C ALA A 98 6.36 23.01 11.85
N PRO A 99 6.58 21.86 11.18
CA PRO A 99 7.79 21.62 10.41
C PRO A 99 7.80 22.51 9.15
N GLU A 100 8.86 23.28 9.00
CA GLU A 100 9.11 24.14 7.83
C GLU A 100 9.76 23.34 6.68
N VAL A 101 10.55 22.31 7.01
CA VAL A 101 11.18 21.41 6.04
C VAL A 101 10.39 20.12 5.96
N ARG A 102 10.03 19.71 4.75
CA ARG A 102 9.24 18.50 4.48
C ARG A 102 9.78 17.73 3.29
N VAL A 103 9.48 16.44 3.24
CA VAL A 103 9.66 15.62 2.04
C VAL A 103 8.39 15.75 1.19
N VAL A 104 8.55 16.05 -0.09
CA VAL A 104 7.44 16.24 -1.04
C VAL A 104 7.40 15.07 -2.01
N ALA A 105 6.22 14.47 -2.17
CA ALA A 105 6.02 13.26 -2.96
C ALA A 105 6.01 13.50 -4.48
N GLY A 106 5.95 14.75 -4.93
CA GLY A 106 5.93 15.12 -6.34
C GLY A 106 4.69 14.57 -7.09
N ARG A 107 4.85 14.34 -8.41
CA ARG A 107 3.76 13.87 -9.28
C ARG A 107 3.13 12.56 -8.79
N MET A 108 3.95 11.61 -8.36
CA MET A 108 3.45 10.29 -7.94
C MET A 108 2.59 10.37 -6.68
N GLY A 109 2.77 11.38 -5.85
CA GLY A 109 1.95 11.66 -4.67
C GLY A 109 0.75 12.55 -4.93
N ALA A 110 0.53 13.00 -6.19
CA ALA A 110 -0.59 13.88 -6.56
C ALA A 110 -1.68 13.17 -7.37
N VAL A 111 -1.56 11.85 -7.58
CA VAL A 111 -2.52 11.03 -8.34
C VAL A 111 -3.19 10.02 -7.42
N PHE A 112 -4.30 9.43 -7.83
CA PHE A 112 -5.04 8.38 -7.12
C PHE A 112 -5.35 8.77 -5.66
N GLU A 113 -4.84 8.02 -4.68
CA GLU A 113 -5.05 8.33 -3.26
C GLU A 113 -4.53 9.73 -2.89
N GLY A 114 -3.44 10.19 -3.50
CA GLY A 114 -2.95 11.55 -3.28
C GLY A 114 -3.80 12.63 -3.92
N ALA A 115 -4.55 12.35 -4.98
CA ALA A 115 -5.56 13.25 -5.53
C ALA A 115 -6.81 13.30 -4.64
N ALA A 116 -7.23 12.15 -4.09
CA ALA A 116 -8.34 12.06 -3.14
C ALA A 116 -8.00 12.72 -1.79
N ARG A 117 -6.73 12.72 -1.40
CA ARG A 117 -6.23 13.22 -0.11
C ARG A 117 -5.04 14.17 -0.31
N PRO A 118 -5.25 15.42 -0.76
CA PRO A 118 -4.16 16.36 -1.04
C PRO A 118 -3.23 16.59 0.16
N GLY A 119 -1.90 16.45 -0.06
CA GLY A 119 -0.87 16.58 0.98
C GLY A 119 -0.63 15.34 1.84
N HIS A 120 -1.46 14.31 1.73
CA HIS A 120 -1.33 13.07 2.49
C HIS A 120 0.07 12.45 2.38
N PHE A 121 0.56 12.24 1.16
CA PHE A 121 1.85 11.59 0.96
C PHE A 121 3.05 12.46 1.33
N ASP A 122 2.94 13.78 1.27
CA ASP A 122 3.98 14.67 1.82
C ASP A 122 4.10 14.49 3.33
N GLY A 123 2.96 14.34 4.01
CA GLY A 123 2.91 14.01 5.44
C GLY A 123 3.51 12.63 5.75
N VAL A 124 3.15 11.61 4.97
CA VAL A 124 3.66 10.23 5.12
C VAL A 124 5.16 10.18 4.89
N LEU A 125 5.66 10.72 3.77
CA LEU A 125 7.10 10.67 3.47
C LEU A 125 7.92 11.48 4.48
N THR A 126 7.39 12.59 4.97
CA THR A 126 8.05 13.39 6.01
C THR A 126 8.20 12.62 7.32
N VAL A 127 7.15 11.94 7.80
CA VAL A 127 7.25 11.15 9.04
C VAL A 127 8.12 9.91 8.85
N VAL A 128 8.02 9.23 7.70
CA VAL A 128 8.82 8.03 7.42
C VAL A 128 10.31 8.39 7.31
N ALA A 129 10.66 9.48 6.62
CA ALA A 129 12.05 9.97 6.57
C ALA A 129 12.57 10.31 7.97
N LYS A 130 11.73 10.91 8.82
CA LYS A 130 12.08 11.21 10.20
C LYS A 130 12.29 9.95 11.03
N LEU A 131 11.44 8.92 10.85
CA LEU A 131 11.60 7.61 11.49
C LEU A 131 12.90 6.94 11.04
N PHE A 132 13.22 6.95 9.74
CA PHE A 132 14.47 6.41 9.21
C PHE A 132 15.69 7.08 9.85
N THR A 133 15.68 8.41 9.96
CA THR A 133 16.75 9.16 10.59
C THR A 133 16.90 8.92 12.10
N LEU A 134 15.78 8.68 12.82
CA LEU A 134 15.78 8.48 14.27
C LEU A 134 16.17 7.07 14.67
N ILE A 135 15.74 6.08 13.90
CA ILE A 135 15.86 4.63 14.23
C ILE A 135 17.09 4.04 13.56
N ASP A 136 17.47 4.58 12.39
CA ASP A 136 18.56 4.06 11.55
C ASP A 136 18.40 2.55 11.29
N PRO A 137 17.28 2.13 10.63
CA PRO A 137 17.00 0.73 10.41
C PRO A 137 17.76 0.20 9.20
N ASP A 138 18.18 -1.07 9.25
CA ASP A 138 18.76 -1.79 8.10
C ASP A 138 17.65 -2.30 7.16
N VAL A 139 16.47 -2.59 7.70
CA VAL A 139 15.32 -3.07 6.92
C VAL A 139 14.03 -2.42 7.42
N THR A 140 13.13 -2.15 6.51
CA THR A 140 11.78 -1.67 6.85
C THR A 140 10.72 -2.48 6.12
N VAL A 141 9.61 -2.80 6.82
CA VAL A 141 8.53 -3.63 6.29
C VAL A 141 7.26 -2.82 6.17
N PHE A 142 6.68 -2.80 4.96
CA PHE A 142 5.42 -2.12 4.65
C PHE A 142 4.40 -3.08 4.07
N GLY A 143 3.12 -2.86 4.36
CA GLY A 143 2.04 -3.60 3.72
C GLY A 143 1.80 -3.12 2.28
N LEU A 144 1.67 -4.06 1.35
CA LEU A 144 1.34 -3.76 -0.05
C LEU A 144 -0.15 -3.36 -0.23
N LYS A 145 -0.95 -3.38 0.84
CA LYS A 145 -2.31 -2.83 0.80
C LYS A 145 -2.28 -1.34 0.43
N ASP A 146 -1.40 -0.57 1.06
CA ASP A 146 -1.18 0.84 0.76
C ASP A 146 -0.08 0.97 -0.30
N ILE A 147 -0.33 0.36 -1.47
CA ILE A 147 0.70 0.15 -2.51
C ILE A 147 1.30 1.46 -3.02
N GLN A 148 0.51 2.53 -3.16
CA GLN A 148 1.04 3.84 -3.57
C GLN A 148 2.01 4.39 -2.52
N GLN A 149 1.72 4.22 -1.23
CA GLN A 149 2.65 4.55 -0.15
C GLN A 149 3.96 3.75 -0.27
N TYR A 150 3.85 2.43 -0.49
CA TYR A 150 5.03 1.57 -0.68
C TYR A 150 5.90 2.02 -1.85
N VAL A 151 5.30 2.32 -3.00
CA VAL A 151 6.03 2.79 -4.19
C VAL A 151 6.70 4.14 -3.94
N LEU A 152 6.03 5.05 -3.23
CA LEU A 152 6.59 6.36 -2.85
C LEU A 152 7.73 6.24 -1.84
N VAL A 153 7.60 5.37 -0.83
CA VAL A 153 8.68 5.10 0.14
C VAL A 153 9.89 4.47 -0.58
N LYS A 154 9.65 3.51 -1.49
CA LYS A 154 10.72 2.92 -2.32
C LYS A 154 11.44 3.99 -3.13
N ARG A 155 10.70 4.92 -3.71
CA ARG A 155 11.26 6.04 -4.47
C ARG A 155 12.05 6.98 -3.57
N MET A 156 11.56 7.32 -2.39
CA MET A 156 12.24 8.15 -1.40
C MET A 156 13.56 7.52 -0.94
N ILE A 157 13.58 6.22 -0.67
CA ILE A 157 14.81 5.47 -0.31
C ILE A 157 15.85 5.64 -1.42
N ALA A 158 15.46 5.44 -2.68
CA ALA A 158 16.37 5.58 -3.81
C ALA A 158 16.84 7.03 -4.03
N ASP A 159 15.92 7.99 -4.02
CA ASP A 159 16.23 9.41 -4.33
C ASP A 159 17.04 10.09 -3.23
N LEU A 160 16.86 9.70 -1.96
CA LEU A 160 17.58 10.25 -0.82
C LEU A 160 18.76 9.38 -0.37
N ASN A 161 19.04 8.27 -1.09
CA ASN A 161 20.15 7.34 -0.81
C ASN A 161 20.12 6.81 0.64
N PHE A 162 18.95 6.46 1.16
CA PHE A 162 18.88 5.70 2.40
C PHE A 162 19.41 4.28 2.17
N ASP A 163 20.31 3.82 3.04
CA ASP A 163 20.83 2.45 3.01
C ASP A 163 19.89 1.52 3.79
N ILE A 164 18.67 1.35 3.27
CA ILE A 164 17.59 0.62 3.91
C ILE A 164 16.97 -0.36 2.91
N GLU A 165 16.90 -1.62 3.27
CA GLU A 165 16.15 -2.61 2.51
C GLU A 165 14.64 -2.44 2.76
N LEU A 166 13.85 -2.26 1.69
CA LEU A 166 12.39 -2.16 1.77
C LEU A 166 11.73 -3.48 1.41
N ILE A 167 10.99 -4.06 2.34
CA ILE A 167 10.24 -5.31 2.16
C ILE A 167 8.74 -5.00 2.08
N GLY A 168 8.09 -5.51 1.02
CA GLY A 168 6.64 -5.46 0.88
C GLY A 168 5.99 -6.76 1.38
N LEU A 169 4.99 -6.66 2.26
CA LEU A 169 4.16 -7.79 2.67
C LEU A 169 2.86 -7.79 1.84
N PRO A 170 2.49 -8.91 1.20
CA PRO A 170 1.22 -9.01 0.48
C PRO A 170 0.01 -8.62 1.31
N VAL A 171 -1.06 -8.20 0.63
CA VAL A 171 -2.32 -7.79 1.27
C VAL A 171 -2.86 -8.94 2.12
N VAL A 172 -2.99 -8.71 3.42
CA VAL A 172 -3.68 -9.64 4.32
C VAL A 172 -5.18 -9.40 4.19
N ARG A 173 -5.94 -10.48 4.03
CA ARG A 173 -7.39 -10.41 3.81
C ARG A 173 -8.16 -11.08 4.94
N ASP A 174 -9.35 -10.57 5.20
CA ASP A 174 -10.35 -11.25 6.03
C ASP A 174 -10.86 -12.53 5.31
N ALA A 175 -11.56 -13.40 6.04
CA ALA A 175 -12.07 -14.67 5.50
C ALA A 175 -13.03 -14.51 4.31
N ASP A 176 -13.67 -13.35 4.17
CA ASP A 176 -14.56 -13.00 3.06
C ASP A 176 -13.83 -12.36 1.86
N GLY A 177 -12.50 -12.23 1.95
CA GLY A 177 -11.64 -11.68 0.90
C GLY A 177 -11.39 -10.16 0.98
N LEU A 178 -12.08 -9.43 1.85
CA LEU A 178 -11.85 -7.99 2.02
C LEU A 178 -10.44 -7.72 2.57
N ALA A 179 -9.74 -6.76 2.01
CA ALA A 179 -8.43 -6.33 2.53
C ALA A 179 -8.56 -5.83 3.97
N MET A 180 -7.71 -6.32 4.87
CA MET A 180 -7.74 -5.91 6.28
C MET A 180 -7.40 -4.44 6.44
N SER A 181 -8.24 -3.72 7.19
CA SER A 181 -8.08 -2.30 7.50
C SER A 181 -8.71 -1.98 8.85
N SER A 182 -8.10 -1.06 9.61
CA SER A 182 -8.72 -0.50 10.81
C SER A 182 -10.07 0.19 10.51
N ARG A 183 -10.24 0.71 9.29
CA ARG A 183 -11.50 1.31 8.84
C ARG A 183 -12.62 0.31 8.58
N ASN A 184 -12.34 -0.99 8.44
CA ASN A 184 -13.37 -2.01 8.29
C ASN A 184 -14.33 -2.08 9.50
N THR A 185 -13.89 -1.59 10.68
CA THR A 185 -14.73 -1.49 11.88
C THR A 185 -15.86 -0.46 11.76
N TYR A 186 -15.77 0.45 10.81
CA TYR A 186 -16.81 1.46 10.56
C TYR A 186 -17.92 0.93 9.64
N LEU A 187 -17.71 -0.19 8.95
CA LEU A 187 -18.68 -0.76 8.03
C LEU A 187 -19.81 -1.45 8.79
N ALA A 188 -21.05 -1.03 8.52
CA ALA A 188 -22.22 -1.80 8.90
C ALA A 188 -22.22 -3.16 8.15
N PRO A 189 -22.90 -4.20 8.64
CA PRO A 189 -22.93 -5.51 7.97
C PRO A 189 -23.34 -5.44 6.50
N GLU A 190 -24.30 -4.59 6.16
CA GLU A 190 -24.76 -4.38 4.79
C GLU A 190 -23.68 -3.70 3.93
N ASP A 191 -23.00 -2.70 4.46
CA ASP A 191 -21.92 -2.00 3.75
C ASP A 191 -20.70 -2.91 3.58
N ARG A 192 -20.42 -3.77 4.56
CA ARG A 192 -19.38 -4.79 4.41
C ARG A 192 -19.69 -5.73 3.24
N ALA A 193 -20.95 -6.17 3.10
CA ALA A 193 -21.36 -7.02 1.97
C ALA A 193 -21.20 -6.29 0.62
N ARG A 194 -21.50 -4.99 0.55
CA ARG A 194 -21.30 -4.13 -0.63
C ARG A 194 -19.82 -3.96 -0.96
N ALA A 195 -18.98 -3.78 0.06
CA ALA A 195 -17.52 -3.61 -0.09
C ALA A 195 -16.84 -4.82 -0.74
N LEU A 196 -17.44 -6.01 -0.69
CA LEU A 196 -16.93 -7.20 -1.37
C LEU A 196 -16.94 -7.08 -2.91
N ALA A 197 -17.55 -6.05 -3.48
CA ALA A 197 -17.38 -5.73 -4.89
C ALA A 197 -15.90 -5.44 -5.24
N ILE A 198 -15.13 -4.87 -4.31
CA ILE A 198 -13.71 -4.54 -4.51
C ILE A 198 -12.87 -5.80 -4.76
N PRO A 199 -12.81 -6.80 -3.86
CA PRO A 199 -12.04 -8.02 -4.13
C PRO A 199 -12.58 -8.81 -5.31
N ARG A 200 -13.89 -8.78 -5.62
CA ARG A 200 -14.43 -9.40 -6.85
C ARG A 200 -13.89 -8.74 -8.11
N ALA A 201 -13.83 -7.40 -8.13
CA ALA A 201 -13.25 -6.64 -9.24
C ALA A 201 -11.78 -7.02 -9.49
N LEU A 202 -10.97 -7.12 -8.43
CA LEU A 202 -9.57 -7.55 -8.54
C LEU A 202 -9.45 -8.98 -9.06
N ASN A 203 -10.32 -9.90 -8.61
CA ASN A 203 -10.32 -11.28 -9.08
C ASN A 203 -10.71 -11.37 -10.56
N ALA A 204 -11.74 -10.65 -11.01
CA ALA A 204 -12.14 -10.61 -12.41
C ALA A 204 -11.00 -10.09 -13.31
N ALA A 205 -10.31 -9.06 -12.87
CA ALA A 205 -9.13 -8.52 -13.55
C ALA A 205 -7.97 -9.55 -13.61
N ALA A 206 -7.71 -10.25 -12.51
CA ALA A 206 -6.69 -11.31 -12.46
C ALA A 206 -6.96 -12.41 -13.49
N GLU A 207 -8.20 -12.88 -13.57
CA GLU A 207 -8.62 -13.90 -14.55
C GLU A 207 -8.41 -13.46 -15.99
N VAL A 208 -8.68 -12.19 -16.32
CA VAL A 208 -8.44 -11.65 -17.67
C VAL A 208 -6.95 -11.60 -17.96
N ALA A 209 -6.13 -11.14 -17.01
CA ALA A 209 -4.69 -11.08 -17.17
C ALA A 209 -4.07 -12.48 -17.37
N GLU A 210 -4.54 -13.49 -16.63
CA GLU A 210 -4.06 -14.87 -16.75
C GLU A 210 -4.42 -15.48 -18.11
N ARG A 211 -5.67 -15.31 -18.57
CA ARG A 211 -6.12 -15.77 -19.90
C ARG A 211 -5.31 -15.14 -21.01
N GLY A 212 -5.03 -13.83 -20.93
CA GLY A 212 -4.24 -13.12 -21.93
C GLY A 212 -2.80 -13.64 -22.04
N ARG A 213 -2.16 -13.94 -20.92
CA ARG A 213 -0.81 -14.55 -20.91
C ARG A 213 -0.79 -15.95 -21.50
N GLY A 214 -1.79 -16.77 -21.26
CA GLY A 214 -1.91 -18.12 -21.81
C GLY A 214 -2.00 -18.16 -23.34
N THR A 215 -2.64 -17.15 -23.96
CA THR A 215 -2.76 -17.07 -25.42
C THR A 215 -1.47 -16.59 -26.09
N ALA A 216 -0.66 -15.74 -25.44
CA ALA A 216 0.62 -15.28 -25.95
C ALA A 216 1.71 -16.37 -25.98
N GLY A 217 1.66 -17.32 -24.99
CA GLY A 217 2.63 -18.43 -24.90
C GLY A 217 2.42 -19.56 -25.90
N SER A 218 1.22 -19.71 -26.49
CA SER A 218 0.91 -20.80 -27.43
C SER A 218 1.27 -20.48 -28.90
N GLY A 219 1.70 -19.26 -29.22
CA GLY A 219 2.05 -18.83 -30.59
C GLY A 219 3.52 -19.04 -30.98
N ALA A 220 4.40 -19.47 -30.10
CA ALA A 220 5.85 -19.59 -30.34
C ALA A 220 6.33 -21.03 -30.62
N GLY A 221 5.60 -21.78 -31.44
CA GLY A 221 5.99 -23.14 -31.80
C GLY A 221 5.39 -23.63 -33.09
N ALA A 222 5.98 -23.37 -34.25
CA ALA A 222 6.20 -24.18 -35.43
C ALA A 222 6.17 -23.35 -36.73
N GLY A 223 7.20 -23.44 -37.53
CA GLY A 223 7.11 -23.20 -38.95
C GLY A 223 8.09 -22.22 -39.58
N ALA A 224 9.32 -22.72 -39.86
CA ALA A 224 10.20 -22.12 -40.87
C ALA A 224 9.56 -22.28 -42.26
N GLY A 225 9.55 -21.22 -43.07
CA GLY A 225 9.49 -21.28 -44.49
C GLY A 225 8.29 -20.59 -45.16
N GLY A 226 8.55 -19.51 -45.92
CA GLY A 226 7.64 -19.03 -46.94
C GLY A 226 7.48 -17.53 -46.99
N ALA A 227 8.29 -16.89 -47.87
CA ALA A 227 8.11 -15.51 -48.28
C ALA A 227 6.77 -15.35 -49.01
N GLY A 228 5.94 -14.41 -48.58
CA GLY A 228 4.74 -14.02 -49.28
C GLY A 228 4.17 -12.75 -48.66
N ALA A 229 4.36 -11.60 -49.32
CA ALA A 229 3.77 -10.34 -48.95
C ALA A 229 2.24 -10.44 -49.12
N ALA A 230 1.49 -10.21 -48.06
CA ALA A 230 0.09 -9.85 -48.11
C ALA A 230 -0.20 -8.91 -46.94
N ALA A 231 -0.42 -7.63 -47.28
CA ALA A 231 -1.11 -6.68 -46.43
C ALA A 231 -2.54 -7.16 -46.20
N GLY A 232 -2.94 -7.33 -44.96
CA GLY A 232 -4.31 -7.66 -44.68
C GLY A 232 -4.60 -7.95 -43.22
N SER A 233 -5.40 -7.08 -42.61
CA SER A 233 -6.15 -7.25 -41.39
C SER A 233 -5.35 -7.56 -40.12
N GLY A 234 -4.89 -6.51 -39.45
CA GLY A 234 -4.66 -6.56 -38.03
C GLY A 234 -5.95 -6.96 -37.31
N GLY A 235 -6.07 -8.22 -36.93
CA GLY A 235 -6.96 -8.61 -35.89
C GLY A 235 -6.45 -7.91 -34.64
N ALA A 236 -7.22 -6.94 -34.14
CA ALA A 236 -6.98 -6.25 -32.90
C ALA A 236 -6.96 -7.32 -31.81
N GLY A 237 -5.80 -7.79 -31.43
CA GLY A 237 -5.60 -8.40 -30.14
C GLY A 237 -6.07 -7.37 -29.13
N ALA A 238 -7.15 -7.65 -28.42
CA ALA A 238 -7.70 -6.76 -27.43
C ALA A 238 -6.55 -6.30 -26.56
N ASP A 239 -6.39 -4.97 -26.39
CA ASP A 239 -5.39 -4.37 -25.55
C ASP A 239 -5.54 -4.96 -24.14
N LEU A 240 -4.65 -5.87 -23.77
CA LEU A 240 -4.79 -6.65 -22.54
C LEU A 240 -4.84 -5.75 -21.30
N PRO A 241 -4.00 -4.70 -21.15
CA PRO A 241 -4.16 -3.70 -20.10
C PRO A 241 -5.57 -3.11 -20.03
N ALA A 242 -6.12 -2.64 -21.13
CA ALA A 242 -7.47 -2.08 -21.15
C ALA A 242 -8.55 -3.13 -20.83
N ALA A 243 -8.39 -4.37 -21.27
CA ALA A 243 -9.32 -5.45 -20.96
C ALA A 243 -9.32 -5.80 -19.47
N VAL A 244 -8.16 -5.75 -18.80
CA VAL A 244 -8.02 -6.00 -17.36
C VAL A 244 -8.72 -4.89 -16.57
N GLU A 245 -8.51 -3.63 -16.91
CA GLU A 245 -9.18 -2.49 -16.26
C GLU A 245 -10.70 -2.56 -16.45
N ALA A 246 -11.15 -2.85 -17.67
CA ALA A 246 -12.57 -2.99 -17.99
C ALA A 246 -13.24 -4.14 -17.22
N ALA A 247 -12.54 -5.25 -17.00
CA ALA A 247 -13.06 -6.36 -16.21
C ALA A 247 -13.30 -5.99 -14.74
N ALA A 248 -12.41 -5.19 -14.16
CA ALA A 248 -12.60 -4.68 -12.80
C ALA A 248 -13.78 -3.70 -12.71
N LEU A 249 -13.88 -2.78 -13.68
CA LEU A 249 -14.98 -1.81 -13.74
C LEU A 249 -16.33 -2.50 -13.90
N ALA A 250 -16.42 -3.56 -14.71
CA ALA A 250 -17.65 -4.32 -14.92
C ALA A 250 -18.22 -4.95 -13.62
N GLU A 251 -17.37 -5.21 -12.62
CA GLU A 251 -17.80 -5.68 -11.28
C GLU A 251 -18.22 -4.53 -10.36
N LEU A 252 -17.63 -3.34 -10.51
CA LEU A 252 -17.88 -2.19 -9.64
C LEU A 252 -19.08 -1.35 -10.09
N GLU A 253 -19.20 -1.09 -11.39
CA GLU A 253 -20.22 -0.21 -11.97
C GLU A 253 -21.67 -0.57 -11.61
N PRO A 254 -22.09 -1.85 -11.63
CA PRO A 254 -23.44 -2.21 -11.25
C PRO A 254 -23.79 -1.87 -9.79
N ALA A 255 -22.81 -1.95 -8.87
CA ALA A 255 -22.99 -1.57 -7.49
C ALA A 255 -23.03 -0.04 -7.32
N ALA A 256 -22.21 0.67 -8.12
CA ALA A 256 -22.21 2.14 -8.15
C ALA A 256 -23.52 2.69 -8.71
N GLU A 257 -24.06 2.10 -9.80
CA GLU A 257 -25.36 2.46 -10.38
C GLU A 257 -26.54 2.28 -9.40
N ARG A 258 -26.45 1.30 -8.50
CA ARG A 258 -27.44 1.10 -7.43
C ARG A 258 -27.22 2.01 -6.23
N GLY A 259 -26.19 2.85 -6.22
CA GLY A 259 -25.83 3.71 -5.09
C GLY A 259 -25.31 2.95 -3.87
N GLU A 260 -24.80 1.74 -4.06
CA GLU A 260 -24.24 0.89 -3.01
C GLU A 260 -22.80 1.24 -2.65
N LEU A 261 -22.07 1.82 -3.61
CA LEU A 261 -20.73 2.36 -3.44
C LEU A 261 -20.50 3.53 -4.43
N GLU A 262 -19.47 4.33 -4.15
CA GLU A 262 -18.94 5.34 -5.06
C GLU A 262 -17.54 4.93 -5.48
N ILE A 263 -17.30 4.78 -6.79
CA ILE A 263 -15.97 4.48 -7.34
C ILE A 263 -15.16 5.78 -7.31
N VAL A 264 -14.09 5.81 -6.52
CA VAL A 264 -13.16 6.96 -6.49
C VAL A 264 -12.15 6.85 -7.61
N TYR A 265 -11.57 5.66 -7.79
CA TYR A 265 -10.74 5.31 -8.95
C TYR A 265 -10.68 3.78 -9.14
N CYS A 266 -10.48 3.36 -10.39
CA CYS A 266 -10.14 2.00 -10.79
C CYS A 266 -9.22 2.12 -12.00
N ASN A 267 -7.90 1.96 -11.81
CA ASN A 267 -6.93 2.22 -12.87
C ASN A 267 -5.77 1.22 -12.87
N LEU A 268 -5.39 0.81 -14.07
CA LEU A 268 -4.20 -0.01 -14.30
C LEU A 268 -3.00 0.89 -14.63
N VAL A 269 -1.94 0.77 -13.83
CA VAL A 269 -0.77 1.65 -13.92
C VAL A 269 0.54 0.86 -13.93
N GLU A 270 1.57 1.43 -14.53
CA GLU A 270 2.95 0.95 -14.40
C GLU A 270 3.39 0.98 -12.92
N ALA A 271 3.89 -0.14 -12.40
CA ALA A 271 4.24 -0.24 -10.99
C ALA A 271 5.34 0.74 -10.53
N ALA A 272 6.28 1.07 -11.40
CA ALA A 272 7.40 1.94 -11.06
C ALA A 272 7.08 3.44 -11.12
N THR A 273 6.11 3.85 -11.95
CA THR A 273 5.88 5.26 -12.30
C THR A 273 4.51 5.77 -11.90
N LEU A 274 3.56 4.88 -11.63
CA LEU A 274 2.13 5.17 -11.42
C LEU A 274 1.52 5.96 -12.60
N ARG A 275 2.01 5.72 -13.82
CA ARG A 275 1.41 6.22 -15.04
C ARG A 275 0.45 5.16 -15.59
N PRO A 276 -0.62 5.56 -16.29
CA PRO A 276 -1.49 4.59 -16.96
C PRO A 276 -0.67 3.69 -17.88
N CYS A 277 -0.97 2.40 -17.89
CA CYS A 277 -0.34 1.46 -18.82
C CYS A 277 -0.77 1.80 -20.26
N PRO A 278 0.19 2.04 -21.18
CA PRO A 278 -0.15 2.26 -22.58
C PRO A 278 -0.61 0.96 -23.27
N PRO A 279 -1.28 1.03 -24.42
CA PRO A 279 -1.57 -0.13 -25.23
C PRO A 279 -0.32 -0.96 -25.52
N GLY A 280 -0.43 -2.29 -25.31
CA GLY A 280 0.68 -3.21 -25.52
C GLY A 280 1.78 -3.11 -24.46
N PHE A 281 1.50 -2.54 -23.29
CA PHE A 281 2.43 -2.50 -22.14
C PHE A 281 2.89 -3.89 -21.77
N THR A 282 4.19 -4.01 -21.46
CA THR A 282 4.83 -5.22 -20.93
C THR A 282 5.62 -4.86 -19.66
N GLY A 283 5.55 -5.70 -18.64
CA GLY A 283 6.24 -5.53 -17.38
C GLY A 283 5.31 -5.38 -16.17
N PRO A 284 5.89 -5.01 -15.01
CA PRO A 284 5.13 -4.94 -13.76
C PRO A 284 4.10 -3.80 -13.76
N ALA A 285 2.86 -4.14 -13.46
CA ALA A 285 1.74 -3.21 -13.35
C ALA A 285 0.99 -3.37 -12.03
N LEU A 286 0.19 -2.39 -11.69
CA LEU A 286 -0.69 -2.37 -10.51
C LEU A 286 -2.10 -1.99 -10.95
N LEU A 287 -3.09 -2.82 -10.68
CA LEU A 287 -4.47 -2.40 -10.70
C LEU A 287 -4.81 -1.78 -9.34
N LEU A 288 -5.14 -0.52 -9.34
CA LEU A 288 -5.49 0.26 -8.14
C LEU A 288 -7.00 0.47 -8.09
N VAL A 289 -7.63 0.12 -6.98
CA VAL A 289 -9.06 0.32 -6.77
C VAL A 289 -9.30 1.10 -5.49
N SER A 290 -10.14 2.10 -5.56
CA SER A 290 -10.68 2.81 -4.41
C SER A 290 -12.17 3.05 -4.57
N ALA A 291 -12.91 2.80 -3.49
CA ALA A 291 -14.34 3.06 -3.44
C ALA A 291 -14.76 3.53 -2.04
N THR A 292 -15.79 4.37 -1.99
CA THR A 292 -16.46 4.76 -0.75
C THR A 292 -17.72 3.91 -0.57
N VAL A 293 -17.85 3.26 0.58
CA VAL A 293 -18.99 2.40 0.92
C VAL A 293 -19.49 2.77 2.32
N GLY A 294 -20.77 3.14 2.44
CA GLY A 294 -21.34 3.59 3.72
C GLY A 294 -20.56 4.76 4.36
N GLY A 295 -20.00 5.65 3.54
CA GLY A 295 -19.13 6.76 4.00
C GLY A 295 -17.69 6.34 4.35
N THR A 296 -17.35 5.05 4.26
CA THR A 296 -16.00 4.54 4.54
C THR A 296 -15.19 4.45 3.25
N HIS A 297 -14.05 5.15 3.20
CA HIS A 297 -13.11 5.10 2.10
C HIS A 297 -12.23 3.85 2.19
N LEU A 298 -12.30 2.99 1.16
CA LEU A 298 -11.61 1.71 1.08
C LEU A 298 -10.69 1.69 -0.14
N ILE A 299 -9.51 1.12 0.03
CA ILE A 299 -8.55 0.88 -1.05
C ILE A 299 -8.11 -0.58 -1.08
N ASP A 300 -7.85 -1.06 -2.28
CA ASP A 300 -7.23 -2.36 -2.53
C ASP A 300 -6.44 -2.32 -3.84
N ASN A 301 -5.64 -3.33 -4.10
CA ASN A 301 -4.84 -3.40 -5.31
C ASN A 301 -4.50 -4.84 -5.71
N LEU A 302 -4.07 -4.98 -6.97
CA LEU A 302 -3.60 -6.23 -7.53
C LEU A 302 -2.32 -5.98 -8.33
N PRO A 303 -1.17 -6.54 -7.91
CA PRO A 303 0.04 -6.59 -8.72
C PRO A 303 -0.16 -7.56 -9.91
N LEU A 304 0.26 -7.12 -11.09
CA LEU A 304 0.16 -7.86 -12.33
C LEU A 304 1.49 -7.81 -13.10
N GLU A 305 1.70 -8.78 -13.99
CA GLU A 305 2.82 -8.83 -14.93
C GLU A 305 2.26 -9.02 -16.33
N PHE A 306 2.68 -8.20 -17.29
CA PHE A 306 2.24 -8.24 -18.70
C PHE A 306 3.36 -8.62 -19.64
#